data_83541d665e857d0a025d5f9606a784c7
#
_entry.id   83541d665e857d0a025d5f9606a784c7
#
_cell.length_a   1.000
_cell.length_b   1.000
_cell.length_c   1.000
_cell.angle_alpha   90.00
_cell.angle_beta   90.00
_cell.angle_gamma   90.00
#
_symmetry.space_group_name_H-M   'P 1'
#
loop_
_entity.id
_entity.type
_entity.pdbx_description
1 polymer ?
#
loop_
_entity_poly.entity_id
_entity_poly.type
_entity_poly.pdbx_seq_one_letter_code
_entity_poly.pdbx_strand_id
1 'polypeptide(L)'
;SVGVLNASHILEHLTDKTKIMAEIHRVLAPGGWAFIEVPSTDGRGAFQDPTHVSYWNENSFLYYTSAYLANFIDNKTIRFQEYRRETWFPNEWLKNLNVCVTTAWLVAVKDGMERLPGPLNI
;
A
#
# COMPACT_ATOMS: atom_id res chain seq x y z
N SER A 1 9.52 -5.11 -17.18
CA SER A 1 8.54 -5.45 -16.14
C SER A 1 9.22 -6.00 -14.91
N VAL A 2 8.75 -5.59 -13.76
CA VAL A 2 9.32 -5.96 -12.48
C VAL A 2 8.46 -7.06 -11.85
N GLY A 3 9.09 -8.15 -11.38
CA GLY A 3 8.38 -9.25 -10.71
C GLY A 3 8.10 -8.97 -9.25
N VAL A 4 9.00 -8.26 -8.56
CA VAL A 4 8.88 -7.92 -7.15
C VAL A 4 9.39 -6.49 -6.94
N LEU A 5 8.61 -5.70 -6.22
CA LEU A 5 8.97 -4.33 -5.83
C LEU A 5 8.86 -4.23 -4.31
N ASN A 6 9.86 -3.66 -3.69
CA ASN A 6 9.85 -3.40 -2.25
C ASN A 6 9.98 -1.89 -2.00
N ALA A 7 9.00 -1.33 -1.33
CA ALA A 7 8.98 0.09 -0.97
C ALA A 7 8.78 0.22 0.54
N SER A 8 9.88 0.31 1.27
CA SER A 8 9.87 0.43 2.73
C SER A 8 10.26 1.85 3.13
N HIS A 9 9.35 2.55 3.79
CA HIS A 9 9.54 3.93 4.27
C HIS A 9 9.89 4.92 3.14
N ILE A 10 9.18 4.79 2.01
CA ILE A 10 9.38 5.63 0.82
C ILE A 10 8.10 6.42 0.49
N LEU A 11 6.94 5.76 0.53
CA LEU A 11 5.69 6.33 0.04
C LEU A 11 5.23 7.55 0.83
N GLU A 12 5.52 7.61 2.12
CA GLU A 12 5.16 8.74 2.97
C GLU A 12 5.89 10.04 2.61
N HIS A 13 6.97 9.94 1.84
CA HIS A 13 7.74 11.08 1.35
C HIS A 13 7.29 11.58 -0.02
N LEU A 14 6.27 10.95 -0.60
CA LEU A 14 5.74 11.27 -1.93
C LEU A 14 4.31 11.82 -1.79
N THR A 15 3.97 12.83 -2.59
CA THR A 15 2.77 13.63 -2.34
C THR A 15 1.46 13.07 -2.88
N ASP A 16 1.45 12.39 -4.02
CA ASP A 16 0.22 11.95 -4.69
C ASP A 16 0.08 10.43 -4.59
N LYS A 17 -0.76 9.96 -3.67
CA LYS A 17 -0.95 8.53 -3.42
C LYS A 17 -1.40 7.77 -4.65
N THR A 18 -2.37 8.30 -5.39
CA THR A 18 -2.91 7.63 -6.56
C THR A 18 -1.85 7.52 -7.66
N LYS A 19 -1.08 8.58 -7.85
CA LYS A 19 0.02 8.57 -8.82
C LYS A 19 1.11 7.57 -8.45
N ILE A 20 1.43 7.50 -7.15
CA ILE A 20 2.41 6.53 -6.64
C ILE A 20 1.94 5.10 -6.91
N MET A 21 0.69 4.80 -6.56
CA MET A 21 0.13 3.46 -6.76
C MET A 21 -0.01 3.12 -8.24
N ALA A 22 -0.30 4.11 -9.08
CA ALA A 22 -0.33 3.94 -10.53
C ALA A 22 1.05 3.53 -11.07
N GLU A 23 2.11 4.18 -10.58
CA GLU A 23 3.47 3.86 -11.02
C GLU A 23 3.91 2.47 -10.54
N ILE A 24 3.60 2.12 -9.31
CA ILE A 24 3.89 0.77 -8.81
C ILE A 24 3.18 -0.28 -9.68
N HIS A 25 1.91 -0.05 -9.97
CA HIS A 25 1.13 -0.94 -10.82
C HIS A 25 1.72 -1.04 -12.23
N ARG A 26 2.12 0.11 -12.80
CA ARG A 26 2.65 0.18 -14.15
C ARG A 26 3.93 -0.62 -14.33
N VAL A 27 4.86 -0.52 -13.38
CA VAL A 27 6.17 -1.17 -13.48
C VAL A 27 6.13 -2.66 -13.18
N LEU A 28 5.12 -3.13 -12.42
CA LEU A 28 5.00 -4.55 -12.10
C LEU A 28 4.50 -5.34 -13.30
N ALA A 29 5.06 -6.52 -13.48
CA ALA A 29 4.53 -7.52 -14.40
C ALA A 29 3.15 -7.97 -13.93
N PRO A 30 2.29 -8.51 -14.83
CA PRO A 30 1.06 -9.15 -14.39
C PRO A 30 1.37 -10.23 -13.35
N GLY A 31 0.69 -10.18 -12.19
CA GLY A 31 0.98 -11.08 -11.07
C GLY A 31 2.23 -10.75 -10.28
N GLY A 32 2.89 -9.63 -10.58
CA GLY A 32 4.05 -9.17 -9.80
C GLY A 32 3.64 -8.72 -8.40
N TRP A 33 4.58 -8.78 -7.47
CA TRP A 33 4.33 -8.49 -6.06
C TRP A 33 4.89 -7.14 -5.64
N ALA A 34 4.10 -6.40 -4.86
CA ALA A 34 4.55 -5.20 -4.17
C ALA A 34 4.52 -5.45 -2.67
N PHE A 35 5.64 -5.19 -2.00
CA PHE A 35 5.74 -5.20 -0.55
C PHE A 35 5.93 -3.75 -0.11
N ILE A 36 4.93 -3.22 0.60
CA ILE A 36 4.91 -1.80 0.97
C ILE A 36 4.86 -1.68 2.48
N GLU A 37 5.75 -0.89 3.04
CA GLU A 37 5.73 -0.57 4.46
C GLU A 37 5.74 0.94 4.63
N VAL A 38 4.79 1.46 5.41
CA VAL A 38 4.62 2.89 5.67
C VAL A 38 4.33 3.12 7.15
N PRO A 39 4.72 4.29 7.70
CA PRO A 39 4.24 4.68 9.04
C PRO A 39 2.72 4.80 9.02
N SER A 40 2.06 4.22 10.02
CA SER A 40 0.61 4.20 10.09
C SER A 40 0.05 5.44 10.78
N THR A 41 -1.07 5.96 10.26
CA THR A 41 -1.80 7.04 10.92
C THR A 41 -2.46 6.58 12.23
N ASP A 42 -2.46 5.27 12.52
CA ASP A 42 -2.91 4.75 13.81
C ASP A 42 -1.92 5.07 14.93
N GLY A 43 -0.73 5.53 14.59
CA GLY A 43 0.29 5.94 15.52
C GLY A 43 0.87 7.30 15.18
N ARG A 44 1.80 7.77 16.02
CA ARG A 44 2.40 9.11 15.87
C ARG A 44 3.42 9.19 14.75
N GLY A 45 3.97 8.05 14.32
CA GLY A 45 5.05 8.02 13.32
C GLY A 45 4.66 8.64 11.98
N ALA A 46 3.38 8.58 11.60
CA ALA A 46 2.91 9.19 10.38
C ALA A 46 3.03 10.72 10.41
N PHE A 47 2.86 11.32 11.58
CA PHE A 47 2.70 12.76 11.73
C PHE A 47 3.89 13.46 12.40
N GLN A 48 4.69 12.74 13.18
CA GLN A 48 5.76 13.36 13.97
C GLN A 48 6.98 13.74 13.14
N ASP A 49 7.18 13.10 11.99
CA ASP A 49 8.34 13.36 11.14
C ASP A 49 8.03 14.50 10.17
N PRO A 50 8.78 15.60 10.22
CA PRO A 50 8.48 16.76 9.37
C PRO A 50 8.70 16.51 7.89
N THR A 51 9.35 15.41 7.50
CA THR A 51 9.57 15.06 6.10
C THR A 51 8.45 14.23 5.50
N HIS A 52 7.46 13.80 6.30
CA HIS A 52 6.31 13.06 5.80
C HIS A 52 5.32 14.01 5.14
N VAL A 53 4.95 13.73 3.90
CA VAL A 53 4.04 14.56 3.10
C VAL A 53 2.78 13.83 2.66
N SER A 54 2.70 12.52 2.86
CA SER A 54 1.47 11.75 2.67
C SER A 54 1.29 10.78 3.82
N TYR A 55 0.03 10.45 4.12
CA TYR A 55 -0.33 9.74 5.33
C TYR A 55 -1.13 8.48 4.96
N TRP A 56 -0.73 7.34 5.54
CA TRP A 56 -1.19 6.03 5.15
C TRP A 56 -1.65 5.23 6.35
N ASN A 57 -2.60 4.35 6.13
CA ASN A 57 -2.99 3.29 7.07
C ASN A 57 -3.51 2.11 6.26
N GLU A 58 -4.00 1.06 6.93
CA GLU A 58 -4.48 -0.13 6.24
C GLU A 58 -5.56 0.19 5.21
N ASN A 59 -6.45 1.10 5.55
CA ASN A 59 -7.56 1.46 4.67
C ASN A 59 -7.13 2.22 3.42
N SER A 60 -5.93 2.83 3.44
CA SER A 60 -5.41 3.54 2.26
C SER A 60 -5.26 2.62 1.06
N PHE A 61 -4.96 1.35 1.29
CA PHE A 61 -4.77 0.38 0.21
C PHE A 61 -6.07 -0.16 -0.36
N LEU A 62 -7.17 -0.02 0.35
CA LEU A 62 -8.48 -0.51 -0.10
C LEU A 62 -8.95 0.18 -1.38
N TYR A 63 -8.52 1.41 -1.64
CA TYR A 63 -8.88 2.13 -2.85
C TYR A 63 -8.32 1.48 -4.11
N TYR A 64 -7.35 0.59 -3.96
CA TYR A 64 -6.69 -0.11 -5.06
C TYR A 64 -6.98 -1.60 -5.09
N THR A 65 -7.65 -2.12 -4.07
CA THR A 65 -7.96 -3.55 -3.94
C THR A 65 -9.47 -3.83 -3.89
N SER A 66 -10.26 -2.88 -3.39
CA SER A 66 -11.72 -3.00 -3.30
C SER A 66 -12.38 -2.41 -4.54
N ALA A 67 -13.26 -3.18 -5.18
CA ALA A 67 -14.01 -2.70 -6.33
C ALA A 67 -14.90 -1.51 -5.98
N TYR A 68 -15.47 -1.50 -4.77
CA TYR A 68 -16.32 -0.42 -4.31
C TYR A 68 -15.52 0.87 -4.13
N LEU A 69 -14.42 0.82 -3.38
CA LEU A 69 -13.63 2.01 -3.09
C LEU A 69 -12.86 2.54 -4.30
N ALA A 70 -12.60 1.69 -5.29
CA ALA A 70 -12.00 2.13 -6.55
C ALA A 70 -12.85 3.18 -7.27
N ASN A 71 -14.15 3.27 -6.97
CA ASN A 71 -15.01 4.29 -7.57
C ASN A 71 -14.70 5.71 -7.09
N PHE A 72 -13.93 5.85 -6.01
CA PHE A 72 -13.59 7.16 -5.44
C PHE A 72 -12.25 7.71 -5.95
N ILE A 73 -11.54 6.96 -6.79
CA ILE A 73 -10.31 7.44 -7.43
C ILE A 73 -10.52 7.55 -8.94
N ASP A 74 -9.76 8.45 -9.57
CA ASP A 74 -9.93 8.74 -11.01
C ASP A 74 -9.46 7.60 -11.89
N ASN A 75 -8.36 6.94 -11.52
CA ASN A 75 -7.77 5.88 -12.33
C ASN A 75 -8.17 4.50 -11.80
N LYS A 76 -9.24 3.94 -12.37
CA LYS A 76 -9.79 2.65 -11.95
C LYS A 76 -9.00 1.45 -12.50
N THR A 77 -7.99 1.69 -13.33
CA THR A 77 -7.13 0.61 -13.85
C THR A 77 -6.06 0.19 -12.86
N ILE A 78 -5.83 0.97 -11.80
CA ILE A 78 -4.87 0.63 -10.75
C ILE A 78 -5.49 -0.44 -9.86
N ARG A 79 -5.22 -1.71 -10.17
CA ARG A 79 -5.86 -2.82 -9.46
C ARG A 79 -4.82 -3.77 -8.89
N PHE A 80 -5.04 -4.13 -7.64
CA PHE A 80 -4.24 -5.13 -6.95
C PHE A 80 -5.15 -6.13 -6.26
N GLN A 81 -4.65 -7.33 -6.09
CA GLN A 81 -5.23 -8.30 -5.17
C GLN A 81 -4.42 -8.26 -3.90
N GLU A 82 -5.09 -8.08 -2.76
CA GLU A 82 -4.42 -8.11 -1.48
C GLU A 82 -4.06 -9.54 -1.13
N TYR A 83 -2.79 -9.76 -0.76
CA TYR A 83 -2.40 -11.02 -0.14
C TYR A 83 -2.49 -10.90 1.38
N ARG A 84 -1.95 -9.79 1.94
CA ARG A 84 -1.93 -9.54 3.37
C ARG A 84 -1.77 -8.07 3.65
N ARG A 85 -2.33 -7.63 4.77
CA ARG A 85 -2.26 -6.25 5.22
C ARG A 85 -2.32 -6.26 6.74
N GLU A 86 -1.38 -5.58 7.41
CA GLU A 86 -1.34 -5.55 8.87
C GLU A 86 -0.69 -4.28 9.39
N THR A 87 -1.02 -3.91 10.63
CA THR A 87 -0.41 -2.79 11.35
C THR A 87 0.20 -3.33 12.63
N TRP A 88 1.44 -2.95 12.93
CA TRP A 88 2.20 -3.53 14.04
C TRP A 88 3.27 -2.58 14.54
N PHE A 89 3.77 -2.85 15.76
CA PHE A 89 4.89 -2.12 16.35
C PHE A 89 6.19 -2.89 16.07
N PRO A 90 7.18 -2.26 15.39
CA PRO A 90 8.40 -2.99 15.02
C PRO A 90 9.26 -3.41 16.22
N ASN A 91 9.23 -2.66 17.32
CA ASN A 91 9.97 -2.97 18.53
C ASN A 91 9.38 -2.24 19.73
N GLU A 92 9.88 -2.56 20.93
CA GLU A 92 9.37 -1.97 22.17
C GLU A 92 9.63 -0.46 22.25
N TRP A 93 10.75 0.00 21.77
CA TRP A 93 11.07 1.42 21.80
C TRP A 93 10.05 2.23 20.98
N LEU A 94 9.76 1.78 19.76
CA LEU A 94 8.76 2.43 18.91
C LEU A 94 7.35 2.29 19.48
N LYS A 95 7.04 1.16 20.12
CA LYS A 95 5.76 0.97 20.79
C LYS A 95 5.57 2.01 21.90
N ASN A 96 6.61 2.27 22.68
CA ASN A 96 6.57 3.28 23.74
C ASN A 96 6.37 4.70 23.19
N LEU A 97 6.80 4.97 21.97
CA LEU A 97 6.56 6.24 21.28
C LEU A 97 5.22 6.29 20.54
N ASN A 98 4.46 5.21 20.57
CA ASN A 98 3.24 5.04 19.80
C ASN A 98 3.49 5.20 18.30
N VAL A 99 4.54 4.56 17.81
CA VAL A 99 4.91 4.53 16.39
C VAL A 99 4.69 3.12 15.85
N CYS A 100 3.67 2.96 15.03
CA CYS A 100 3.38 1.71 14.36
C CYS A 100 3.52 1.86 12.85
N VAL A 101 3.69 0.74 12.17
CA VAL A 101 3.80 0.69 10.72
C VAL A 101 2.70 -0.19 10.14
N THR A 102 2.31 0.11 8.91
CA THR A 102 1.40 -0.72 8.13
C THR A 102 2.19 -1.35 7.00
N THR A 103 2.06 -2.67 6.88
CA THR A 103 2.68 -3.45 5.81
C THR A 103 1.59 -4.03 4.94
N ALA A 104 1.75 -3.91 3.62
CA ALA A 104 0.81 -4.46 2.64
C ALA A 104 1.57 -5.31 1.62
N TRP A 105 1.06 -6.51 1.38
CA TRP A 105 1.52 -7.40 0.30
C TRP A 105 0.44 -7.42 -0.76
N LEU A 106 0.76 -6.88 -1.94
CA LEU A 106 -0.19 -6.69 -3.03
C LEU A 106 0.31 -7.39 -4.28
N VAL A 107 -0.62 -7.94 -5.06
CA VAL A 107 -0.33 -8.59 -6.33
C VAL A 107 -0.98 -7.76 -7.45
N ALA A 108 -0.20 -7.37 -8.45
CA ALA A 108 -0.70 -6.55 -9.54
C ALA A 108 -1.67 -7.35 -10.42
N VAL A 109 -2.86 -6.82 -10.62
CA VAL A 109 -3.89 -7.39 -11.51
C VAL A 109 -3.95 -6.54 -12.76
N LYS A 110 -3.65 -7.16 -13.91
CA LYS A 110 -3.69 -6.50 -15.21
C LYS A 110 -4.91 -6.95 -16.00
N ASP A 111 -5.29 -6.18 -17.02
CA ASP A 111 -6.43 -6.48 -17.85
C ASP A 111 -6.35 -7.90 -18.45
N GLY A 112 -7.47 -8.63 -18.41
CA GLY A 112 -7.55 -9.99 -18.93
C GLY A 112 -6.89 -11.06 -18.05
N MET A 113 -6.35 -10.66 -16.91
CA MET A 113 -5.68 -11.58 -15.99
C MET A 113 -6.67 -12.14 -14.97
N GLU A 114 -6.57 -13.43 -14.70
CA GLU A 114 -7.30 -14.04 -13.61
C GLU A 114 -6.68 -13.65 -12.27
N ARG A 115 -7.52 -13.54 -11.25
CA ARG A 115 -7.04 -13.25 -9.90
C ARG A 115 -6.29 -14.45 -9.33
N LEU A 116 -5.17 -14.17 -8.68
CA LEU A 116 -4.38 -15.20 -8.04
C LEU A 116 -5.03 -15.64 -6.73
N PRO A 117 -4.71 -16.87 -6.24
CA PRO A 117 -5.15 -17.28 -4.92
C PRO A 117 -4.63 -16.33 -3.84
N GLY A 118 -5.45 -16.08 -2.85
CA GLY A 118 -5.10 -15.21 -1.73
C GLY A 118 -6.33 -14.49 -1.18
N PRO A 119 -6.18 -13.75 -0.08
CA PRO A 119 -7.27 -12.94 0.46
C PRO A 119 -7.76 -11.92 -0.56
N LEU A 120 -9.07 -11.73 -0.64
CA LEU A 120 -9.69 -10.78 -1.53
C LEU A 120 -10.37 -9.69 -0.71
N ASN A 121 -10.21 -8.45 -1.14
CA ASN A 121 -11.01 -7.34 -0.62
C ASN A 121 -12.30 -7.25 -1.40
N ILE A 122 -13.35 -7.04 -0.67
CA ILE A 122 -14.69 -6.98 -1.24
C ILE A 122 -15.14 -5.54 -1.37
#